data_10a0808dbc1481076eee337b69382230
#
_entry.id   10a0808dbc1481076eee337b69382230
#
_cell.length_a   1.000
_cell.length_b   1.000
_cell.length_c   1.000
_cell.angle_alpha   90.00
_cell.angle_beta   90.00
_cell.angle_gamma   90.00
#
_symmetry.space_group_name_H-M   'P 1'
#
loop_
_entity.id
_entity.type
_entity.pdbx_description
1 polymer ?
#
loop_
_entity_poly.entity_id
_entity_poly.type
_entity_poly.pdbx_seq_one_letter_code
_entity_poly.pdbx_strand_id
1 'polypeptide(L)'
;FLKQLADIVFEHKPDCMILSGDVYNLSSPSSTIQKVYTDAMLTIHQSCPNMIIVVTAGNHDSPSKLEISSSLWSCFNVFVVGNIEKQNETVDYSKHIIEIKNGNELKGYVAAIPHFYSRYADNMFEGLEDYIKQINQNNLPVILSCHLAVTNSEIRSKSLHVQDMEFYPLEK
;
A
#
# COMPACT_ATOMS: atom_id res chain seq x y z
N PHE A 1 14.91 7.37 -12.74
CA PHE A 1 14.33 6.37 -11.83
C PHE A 1 13.02 5.78 -12.38
N LEU A 2 11.96 6.58 -12.59
CA LEU A 2 10.63 6.04 -13.00
C LEU A 2 10.67 5.29 -14.34
N LYS A 3 11.44 5.78 -15.32
CA LYS A 3 11.66 5.06 -16.58
C LYS A 3 12.38 3.72 -16.36
N GLN A 4 13.44 3.72 -15.55
CA GLN A 4 14.15 2.48 -15.21
C GLN A 4 13.24 1.47 -14.51
N LEU A 5 12.32 1.94 -13.64
CA LEU A 5 11.33 1.08 -13.01
C LEU A 5 10.38 0.43 -14.02
N ALA A 6 9.91 1.19 -15.01
CA ALA A 6 9.09 0.64 -16.09
C ALA A 6 9.85 -0.40 -16.94
N ASP A 7 11.14 -0.15 -17.22
CA ASP A 7 12.00 -1.10 -17.94
C ASP A 7 12.18 -2.40 -17.14
N ILE A 8 12.39 -2.32 -15.81
CA ILE A 8 12.49 -3.47 -14.90
C ILE A 8 11.17 -4.25 -14.89
N VAL A 9 10.03 -3.57 -14.78
CA VAL A 9 8.70 -4.20 -14.82
C VAL A 9 8.48 -4.91 -16.15
N PHE A 10 8.87 -4.31 -17.26
CA PHE A 10 8.77 -4.93 -18.59
C PHE A 10 9.61 -6.20 -18.70
N GLU A 11 10.84 -6.18 -18.15
CA GLU A 11 11.77 -7.31 -18.20
C GLU A 11 11.31 -8.48 -17.31
N HIS A 12 10.93 -8.17 -16.05
CA HIS A 12 10.65 -9.20 -15.03
C HIS A 12 9.18 -9.65 -14.98
N LYS A 13 8.26 -8.85 -15.52
CA LYS A 13 6.80 -9.12 -15.54
C LYS A 13 6.27 -9.65 -14.20
N PRO A 14 6.44 -8.89 -13.11
CA PRO A 14 5.99 -9.32 -11.78
C PRO A 14 4.47 -9.43 -11.73
N ASP A 15 3.95 -10.30 -10.87
CA ASP A 15 2.51 -10.40 -10.60
C ASP A 15 2.00 -9.18 -9.84
N CYS A 16 2.85 -8.56 -9.00
CA CYS A 16 2.49 -7.42 -8.18
C CYS A 16 3.65 -6.43 -8.01
N MET A 17 3.31 -5.14 -7.96
CA MET A 17 4.18 -4.05 -7.52
C MET A 17 3.54 -3.34 -6.32
N ILE A 18 4.34 -3.05 -5.29
CA ILE A 18 3.87 -2.39 -4.07
C ILE A 18 4.59 -1.06 -3.88
N LEU A 19 3.81 0.00 -3.64
CA LEU A 19 4.29 1.31 -3.20
C LEU A 19 3.85 1.53 -1.75
N SER A 20 4.79 1.36 -0.81
CA SER A 20 4.52 1.40 0.63
C SER A 20 4.68 2.79 1.22
N GLY A 21 3.75 3.69 0.93
CA GLY A 21 3.66 5.02 1.51
C GLY A 21 4.59 6.08 0.90
N ASP A 22 4.39 7.33 1.33
CA ASP A 22 5.12 8.52 0.91
C ASP A 22 5.25 8.64 -0.62
N VAL A 23 4.11 8.45 -1.31
CA VAL A 23 4.00 8.66 -2.76
C VAL A 23 4.38 10.08 -3.11
N TYR A 24 4.02 11.01 -2.24
CA TYR A 24 4.38 12.42 -2.31
C TYR A 24 5.13 12.86 -1.07
N ASN A 25 6.06 13.81 -1.23
CA ASN A 25 6.79 14.41 -0.11
C ASN A 25 5.93 15.41 0.70
N LEU A 26 4.77 15.79 0.20
CA LEU A 26 3.88 16.77 0.81
C LEU A 26 2.41 16.35 0.60
N SER A 27 1.58 16.61 1.58
CA SER A 27 0.12 16.34 1.53
C SER A 27 -0.63 17.18 0.48
N SER A 28 0.03 18.18 -0.12
CA SER A 28 -0.51 19.01 -1.20
C SER A 28 0.52 19.10 -2.34
N PRO A 29 0.72 18.04 -3.11
CA PRO A 29 1.63 18.05 -4.25
C PRO A 29 1.13 19.00 -5.34
N SER A 30 2.04 19.66 -6.05
CA SER A 30 1.70 20.50 -7.20
C SER A 30 1.09 19.65 -8.32
N SER A 31 0.31 20.28 -9.21
CA SER A 31 -0.25 19.62 -10.39
C SER A 31 0.83 18.98 -11.28
N THR A 32 2.00 19.61 -11.36
CA THR A 32 3.14 19.05 -12.10
C THR A 32 3.60 17.72 -11.49
N ILE A 33 3.72 17.64 -10.17
CA ILE A 33 4.13 16.40 -9.48
C ILE A 33 3.04 15.33 -9.61
N GLN A 34 1.77 15.71 -9.48
CA GLN A 34 0.65 14.76 -9.70
C GLN A 34 0.66 14.21 -11.12
N LYS A 35 0.95 15.06 -12.12
CA LYS A 35 1.08 14.62 -13.52
C LYS A 35 2.23 13.63 -13.69
N VAL A 36 3.40 13.89 -13.09
CA VAL A 36 4.55 12.97 -13.14
C VAL A 36 4.18 11.60 -12.56
N TYR A 37 3.47 11.57 -11.42
CA TYR A 37 2.99 10.33 -10.82
C TYR A 37 2.03 9.59 -11.77
N THR A 38 1.02 10.28 -12.29
CA THR A 38 0.03 9.69 -13.21
C THR A 38 0.69 9.13 -14.47
N ASP A 39 1.56 9.91 -15.11
CA ASP A 39 2.29 9.48 -16.33
C ASP A 39 3.18 8.25 -16.04
N ALA A 40 3.83 8.22 -14.87
CA ALA A 40 4.66 7.10 -14.45
C ALA A 40 3.83 5.83 -14.22
N MET A 41 2.71 5.93 -13.49
CA MET A 41 1.82 4.80 -13.23
C MET A 41 1.24 4.21 -14.53
N LEU A 42 0.84 5.05 -15.47
CA LEU A 42 0.39 4.61 -16.78
C LEU A 42 1.51 3.91 -17.56
N THR A 43 2.73 4.46 -17.56
CA THR A 43 3.88 3.86 -18.24
C THR A 43 4.22 2.49 -17.65
N ILE A 44 4.21 2.37 -16.33
CA ILE A 44 4.44 1.10 -15.60
C ILE A 44 3.35 0.09 -15.94
N HIS A 45 2.08 0.50 -15.88
CA HIS A 45 0.97 -0.37 -16.27
C HIS A 45 1.10 -0.86 -17.72
N GLN A 46 1.43 0.02 -18.66
CA GLN A 46 1.63 -0.36 -20.07
C GLN A 46 2.77 -1.36 -20.26
N SER A 47 3.80 -1.33 -19.38
CA SER A 47 4.92 -2.29 -19.42
C SER A 47 4.50 -3.69 -18.97
N CYS A 48 3.49 -3.82 -18.09
CA CYS A 48 2.92 -5.09 -17.65
C CYS A 48 1.44 -4.92 -17.29
N PRO A 49 0.51 -4.98 -18.28
CA PRO A 49 -0.90 -4.63 -18.07
C PRO A 49 -1.66 -5.54 -17.09
N ASN A 50 -1.20 -6.77 -16.91
CA ASN A 50 -1.83 -7.72 -15.98
C ASN A 50 -1.29 -7.63 -14.55
N MET A 51 -0.22 -6.88 -14.34
CA MET A 51 0.36 -6.67 -13.01
C MET A 51 -0.62 -5.91 -12.12
N ILE A 52 -0.74 -6.36 -10.88
CA ILE A 52 -1.48 -5.64 -9.85
C ILE A 52 -0.54 -4.63 -9.18
N ILE A 53 -0.99 -3.39 -9.05
CA ILE A 53 -0.24 -2.35 -8.36
C ILE A 53 -0.99 -1.98 -7.09
N VAL A 54 -0.33 -2.11 -5.94
CA VAL A 54 -0.88 -1.74 -4.63
C VAL A 54 -0.16 -0.50 -4.12
N VAL A 55 -0.92 0.52 -3.77
CA VAL A 55 -0.41 1.79 -3.25
C VAL A 55 -1.02 2.04 -1.88
N THR A 56 -0.20 2.22 -0.85
CA THR A 56 -0.66 2.67 0.47
C THR A 56 -0.23 4.10 0.74
N ALA A 57 -1.00 4.85 1.51
CA ALA A 57 -0.61 6.19 1.95
C ALA A 57 0.45 6.11 3.05
N GLY A 58 1.47 6.99 2.96
CA GLY A 58 2.42 7.27 4.03
C GLY A 58 1.99 8.46 4.89
N ASN A 59 2.85 8.85 5.83
CA ASN A 59 2.56 9.97 6.73
C ASN A 59 2.66 11.35 6.04
N HIS A 60 3.35 11.48 4.92
CA HIS A 60 3.41 12.71 4.13
C HIS A 60 2.25 12.84 3.13
N ASP A 61 1.59 11.74 2.79
CA ASP A 61 0.49 11.76 1.84
C ASP A 61 -0.79 12.35 2.47
N SER A 62 -1.64 12.92 1.63
CA SER A 62 -3.04 13.17 1.97
C SER A 62 -3.87 11.96 1.54
N PRO A 63 -4.37 11.13 2.48
CA PRO A 63 -5.08 9.91 2.15
C PRO A 63 -6.22 10.12 1.15
N SER A 64 -7.10 11.09 1.43
CA SER A 64 -8.26 11.39 0.57
C SER A 64 -7.86 11.88 -0.83
N LYS A 65 -6.74 12.63 -0.95
CA LYS A 65 -6.24 13.06 -2.26
C LYS A 65 -5.63 11.90 -3.04
N LEU A 66 -4.96 10.97 -2.36
CA LEU A 66 -4.39 9.79 -2.98
C LEU A 66 -5.51 8.89 -3.53
N GLU A 67 -6.61 8.75 -2.80
CA GLU A 67 -7.78 7.95 -3.19
C GLU A 67 -8.72 8.60 -4.19
N ILE A 68 -8.60 9.91 -4.47
CA ILE A 68 -9.57 10.66 -5.28
C ILE A 68 -9.86 10.02 -6.65
N SER A 69 -8.91 9.34 -7.21
CA SER A 69 -9.02 8.65 -8.50
C SER A 69 -8.99 7.12 -8.38
N SER A 70 -9.21 6.55 -7.18
CA SER A 70 -9.11 5.10 -6.95
C SER A 70 -10.02 4.27 -7.86
N SER A 71 -11.25 4.74 -8.11
CA SER A 71 -12.19 4.07 -9.01
C SER A 71 -11.70 4.05 -10.47
N LEU A 72 -10.99 5.09 -10.91
CA LEU A 72 -10.36 5.11 -12.22
C LEU A 72 -9.15 4.18 -12.25
N TRP A 73 -8.31 4.23 -11.20
CA TRP A 73 -7.12 3.42 -11.09
C TRP A 73 -7.42 1.93 -11.07
N SER A 74 -8.54 1.51 -10.46
CA SER A 74 -8.95 0.10 -10.42
C SER A 74 -9.16 -0.50 -11.82
N CYS A 75 -9.54 0.30 -12.82
CA CYS A 75 -9.64 -0.13 -14.22
C CYS A 75 -8.27 -0.52 -14.82
N PHE A 76 -7.18 -0.12 -14.18
CA PHE A 76 -5.80 -0.41 -14.57
C PHE A 76 -5.10 -1.36 -13.58
N ASN A 77 -5.85 -2.13 -12.82
CA ASN A 77 -5.34 -3.02 -11.76
C ASN A 77 -4.50 -2.29 -10.69
N VAL A 78 -4.79 -1.00 -10.45
CA VAL A 78 -4.12 -0.20 -9.41
C VAL A 78 -5.08 -0.01 -8.24
N PHE A 79 -4.71 -0.51 -7.09
CA PHE A 79 -5.47 -0.43 -5.85
C PHE A 79 -4.80 0.56 -4.90
N VAL A 80 -5.51 1.62 -4.56
CA VAL A 80 -5.02 2.69 -3.69
C VAL A 80 -5.74 2.60 -2.36
N VAL A 81 -4.97 2.46 -1.28
CA VAL A 81 -5.46 2.39 0.10
C VAL A 81 -4.86 3.55 0.89
N GLY A 82 -5.63 4.60 1.05
CA GLY A 82 -5.21 5.82 1.73
C GLY A 82 -5.65 5.89 3.19
N ASN A 83 -6.82 5.36 3.50
CA ASN A 83 -7.44 5.41 4.81
C ASN A 83 -7.66 4.01 5.40
N ILE A 84 -7.79 3.95 6.73
CA ILE A 84 -8.34 2.76 7.38
C ILE A 84 -9.86 2.83 7.24
N GLU A 85 -10.39 1.95 6.41
CA GLU A 85 -11.83 1.85 6.20
C GLU A 85 -12.52 1.19 7.41
N LYS A 86 -13.64 1.78 7.82
CA LYS A 86 -14.43 1.30 8.96
C LYS A 86 -15.89 1.12 8.59
N GLN A 87 -16.48 0.05 9.10
CA GLN A 87 -17.91 -0.19 9.05
C GLN A 87 -18.43 -0.39 10.49
N ASN A 88 -19.38 0.44 10.92
CA ASN A 88 -19.92 0.41 12.29
C ASN A 88 -18.81 0.48 13.36
N GLU A 89 -17.85 1.41 13.22
CA GLU A 89 -16.70 1.63 14.10
C GLU A 89 -15.65 0.51 14.11
N THR A 90 -15.89 -0.60 13.44
CA THR A 90 -14.93 -1.70 13.26
C THR A 90 -14.18 -1.55 11.93
N VAL A 91 -12.94 -2.03 11.87
CA VAL A 91 -12.16 -2.02 10.64
C VAL A 91 -12.78 -2.98 9.62
N ASP A 92 -13.02 -2.49 8.41
CA ASP A 92 -13.42 -3.32 7.28
C ASP A 92 -12.18 -3.89 6.58
N TYR A 93 -11.67 -5.00 7.07
CA TYR A 93 -10.47 -5.64 6.53
C TYR A 93 -10.60 -6.06 5.06
N SER A 94 -11.81 -6.23 4.54
CA SER A 94 -12.03 -6.57 3.13
C SER A 94 -11.52 -5.48 2.18
N LYS A 95 -11.44 -4.23 2.64
CA LYS A 95 -10.89 -3.09 1.88
C LYS A 95 -9.37 -3.00 1.91
N HIS A 96 -8.75 -3.75 2.80
CA HIS A 96 -7.32 -3.75 3.02
C HIS A 96 -6.62 -4.99 2.45
N ILE A 97 -7.38 -6.00 2.00
CA ILE A 97 -6.82 -7.22 1.41
C ILE A 97 -7.00 -7.20 -0.10
N ILE A 98 -5.89 -7.16 -0.80
CA ILE A 98 -5.85 -7.18 -2.25
C ILE A 98 -5.43 -8.57 -2.72
N GLU A 99 -6.28 -9.23 -3.49
CA GLU A 99 -5.98 -10.52 -4.11
C GLU A 99 -4.99 -10.34 -5.26
N ILE A 100 -3.91 -11.10 -5.24
CA ILE A 100 -2.93 -11.13 -6.33
C ILE A 100 -3.24 -12.33 -7.21
N LYS A 101 -3.62 -12.03 -8.46
CA LYS A 101 -4.03 -13.04 -9.44
C LYS A 101 -3.16 -13.01 -10.70
N ASN A 102 -2.90 -14.16 -11.25
CA ASN A 102 -2.36 -14.32 -12.60
C ASN A 102 -3.42 -15.04 -13.46
N GLY A 103 -4.10 -14.29 -14.33
CA GLY A 103 -5.33 -14.75 -14.96
C GLY A 103 -6.41 -15.07 -13.91
N ASN A 104 -6.89 -16.31 -13.91
CA ASN A 104 -7.90 -16.78 -12.93
C ASN A 104 -7.27 -17.43 -11.68
N GLU A 105 -5.97 -17.59 -11.64
CA GLU A 105 -5.28 -18.25 -10.53
C GLU A 105 -4.92 -17.25 -9.44
N LEU A 106 -5.43 -17.47 -8.23
CA LEU A 106 -5.06 -16.72 -7.04
C LEU A 106 -3.67 -17.16 -6.58
N LYS A 107 -2.73 -16.20 -6.51
CA LYS A 107 -1.32 -16.43 -6.13
C LYS A 107 -1.03 -16.07 -4.68
N GLY A 108 -1.80 -15.16 -4.10
CA GLY A 108 -1.60 -14.68 -2.75
C GLY A 108 -2.38 -13.40 -2.46
N TYR A 109 -1.99 -12.74 -1.40
CA TYR A 109 -2.65 -11.52 -0.94
C TYR A 109 -1.62 -10.44 -0.56
N VAL A 110 -2.01 -9.19 -0.74
CA VAL A 110 -1.35 -8.05 -0.12
C VAL A 110 -2.30 -7.45 0.91
N ALA A 111 -1.87 -7.45 2.17
CA ALA A 111 -2.51 -6.68 3.23
C ALA A 111 -1.97 -5.24 3.17
N ALA A 112 -2.76 -4.34 2.63
CA ALA A 112 -2.40 -2.95 2.37
C ALA A 112 -2.87 -2.06 3.52
N ILE A 113 -1.96 -1.73 4.44
CA ILE A 113 -2.24 -0.93 5.63
C ILE A 113 -1.57 0.44 5.47
N PRO A 114 -2.34 1.52 5.26
CA PRO A 114 -1.79 2.86 5.14
C PRO A 114 -1.24 3.35 6.48
N HIS A 115 -0.52 4.46 6.46
CA HIS A 115 -0.12 5.12 7.70
C HIS A 115 -1.36 5.52 8.52
N PHE A 116 -1.31 5.24 9.83
CA PHE A 116 -2.33 5.65 10.79
C PHE A 116 -1.68 5.99 12.14
N TYR A 117 -2.40 6.72 12.99
CA TYR A 117 -1.89 7.07 14.31
C TYR A 117 -2.12 5.94 15.32
N SER A 118 -1.22 5.77 16.31
CA SER A 118 -1.22 4.67 17.30
C SER A 118 -2.55 4.49 18.03
N ARG A 119 -3.29 5.57 18.27
CA ARG A 119 -4.63 5.52 18.89
C ARG A 119 -5.65 4.66 18.14
N TYR A 120 -5.34 4.24 16.92
CA TYR A 120 -6.16 3.36 16.10
C TYR A 120 -5.56 1.95 15.98
N ALA A 121 -4.40 1.71 16.64
CA ALA A 121 -3.64 0.49 16.48
C ALA A 121 -4.16 -0.67 17.34
N ASP A 122 -4.94 -0.36 18.40
CA ASP A 122 -5.45 -1.37 19.30
C ASP A 122 -6.27 -2.41 18.50
N ASN A 123 -5.80 -3.64 18.56
CA ASN A 123 -6.36 -4.80 17.86
C ASN A 123 -6.34 -4.75 16.32
N MET A 124 -5.70 -3.75 15.68
CA MET A 124 -5.66 -3.66 14.22
C MET A 124 -5.01 -4.89 13.59
N PHE A 125 -3.85 -5.29 14.09
CA PHE A 125 -3.10 -6.42 13.53
C PHE A 125 -3.67 -7.78 13.94
N GLU A 126 -4.21 -7.91 15.16
CA GLU A 126 -4.92 -9.12 15.59
C GLU A 126 -6.14 -9.38 14.72
N GLY A 127 -6.99 -8.37 14.51
CA GLY A 127 -8.15 -8.49 13.65
C GLY A 127 -7.79 -8.74 12.18
N LEU A 128 -6.68 -8.16 11.71
CA LEU A 128 -6.15 -8.44 10.37
C LEU A 128 -5.72 -9.90 10.24
N GLU A 129 -4.99 -10.43 11.23
CA GLU A 129 -4.55 -11.82 11.25
C GLU A 129 -5.73 -12.79 11.23
N ASP A 130 -6.75 -12.52 12.06
CA ASP A 130 -7.96 -13.35 12.12
C ASP A 130 -8.74 -13.31 10.80
N TYR A 131 -8.85 -12.13 10.19
CA TYR A 131 -9.48 -12.00 8.88
C TYR A 131 -8.71 -12.77 7.80
N ILE A 132 -7.37 -12.66 7.77
CA ILE A 132 -6.53 -13.41 6.84
C ILE A 132 -6.68 -14.92 7.03
N LYS A 133 -6.69 -15.43 8.27
CA LYS A 133 -6.93 -16.85 8.56
C LYS A 133 -8.28 -17.34 8.02
N GLN A 134 -9.30 -16.48 8.09
CA GLN A 134 -10.63 -16.81 7.59
C GLN A 134 -10.67 -16.95 6.06
N ILE A 135 -10.01 -16.05 5.32
CA ILE A 135 -10.08 -16.03 3.85
C ILE A 135 -9.02 -16.90 3.18
N ASN A 136 -7.86 -17.08 3.81
CA ASN A 136 -6.69 -17.77 3.23
C ASN A 136 -6.62 -19.24 3.66
N GLN A 137 -7.66 -20.01 3.38
CA GLN A 137 -7.72 -21.43 3.74
C GLN A 137 -6.71 -22.30 2.99
N ASN A 138 -6.18 -21.81 1.88
CA ASN A 138 -5.20 -22.51 1.06
C ASN A 138 -3.74 -22.21 1.44
N ASN A 139 -3.51 -21.45 2.51
CA ASN A 139 -2.18 -21.03 2.97
C ASN A 139 -1.32 -20.38 1.87
N LEU A 140 -1.92 -19.54 1.05
CA LEU A 140 -1.21 -18.78 0.03
C LEU A 140 -0.33 -17.70 0.69
N PRO A 141 0.72 -17.22 0.01
CA PRO A 141 1.56 -16.14 0.50
C PRO A 141 0.75 -14.88 0.81
N VAL A 142 1.07 -14.23 1.93
CA VAL A 142 0.51 -12.93 2.33
C VAL A 142 1.66 -11.97 2.54
N ILE A 143 1.60 -10.80 1.90
CA ILE A 143 2.57 -9.72 2.05
C ILE A 143 1.89 -8.58 2.82
N LEU A 144 2.44 -8.18 3.96
CA LEU A 144 2.02 -6.98 4.66
C LEU A 144 2.75 -5.77 4.07
N SER A 145 2.00 -4.87 3.46
CA SER A 145 2.47 -3.55 3.03
C SER A 145 1.99 -2.51 4.02
N CYS A 146 2.90 -1.85 4.72
CA CYS A 146 2.57 -0.78 5.64
C CYS A 146 3.65 0.32 5.66
N HIS A 147 3.26 1.51 6.11
CA HIS A 147 4.17 2.66 6.28
C HIS A 147 4.16 3.10 7.74
N LEU A 148 4.80 2.29 8.59
CA LEU A 148 4.78 2.44 10.05
C LEU A 148 6.20 2.31 10.60
N ALA A 149 6.48 3.03 11.70
CA ALA A 149 7.67 2.79 12.49
C ALA A 149 7.45 1.57 13.40
N VAL A 150 8.38 0.65 13.41
CA VAL A 150 8.29 -0.61 14.19
C VAL A 150 9.30 -0.58 15.32
N THR A 151 8.93 -1.11 16.50
CA THR A 151 9.88 -1.26 17.61
C THR A 151 11.08 -2.07 17.18
N ASN A 152 12.26 -1.66 17.68
CA ASN A 152 13.56 -2.26 17.32
C ASN A 152 14.02 -2.00 15.86
N SER A 153 13.36 -1.14 15.11
CA SER A 153 13.88 -0.69 13.81
C SER A 153 15.03 0.30 13.99
N GLU A 154 16.07 0.19 13.15
CA GLU A 154 17.15 1.17 13.11
C GLU A 154 16.74 2.37 12.24
N ILE A 155 16.74 3.56 12.85
CA ILE A 155 16.51 4.81 12.11
C ILE A 155 17.87 5.35 11.65
N ARG A 156 18.13 5.31 10.34
CA ARG A 156 19.41 5.76 9.75
C ARG A 156 19.38 7.15 9.13
N SER A 157 18.25 7.85 9.19
CA SER A 157 18.11 9.18 8.60
C SER A 157 18.52 10.29 9.59
N LYS A 158 19.41 11.19 9.14
CA LYS A 158 19.82 12.37 9.90
C LYS A 158 18.77 13.50 9.91
N SER A 159 17.69 13.37 9.14
CA SER A 159 16.68 14.41 8.93
C SER A 159 15.36 14.16 9.66
N LEU A 160 15.21 13.05 10.37
CA LEU A 160 13.98 12.72 11.08
C LEU A 160 14.06 13.21 12.53
N HIS A 161 13.09 14.04 12.93
CA HIS A 161 12.82 14.32 14.33
C HIS A 161 12.23 13.05 14.95
N VAL A 162 13.07 12.25 15.60
CA VAL A 162 12.70 10.95 16.24
C VAL A 162 11.58 11.12 17.28
N GLN A 163 11.35 12.36 17.75
CA GLN A 163 10.34 12.70 18.75
C GLN A 163 8.89 12.54 18.25
N ASP A 164 8.67 12.54 16.93
CA ASP A 164 7.33 12.46 16.34
C ASP A 164 7.01 11.07 15.77
N MET A 165 7.86 10.06 16.02
CA MET A 165 7.66 8.70 15.52
C MET A 165 6.95 7.84 16.57
N GLU A 166 5.78 7.35 16.23
CA GLU A 166 5.09 6.31 16.97
C GLU A 166 5.59 4.94 16.52
N PHE A 167 6.04 4.11 17.47
CA PHE A 167 6.55 2.77 17.19
C PHE A 167 5.49 1.72 17.50
N TYR A 168 5.30 0.80 16.58
CA TYR A 168 4.35 -0.30 16.69
C TYR A 168 5.10 -1.59 17.07
N PRO A 169 4.69 -2.30 18.15
CA PRO A 169 5.24 -3.60 18.46
C PRO A 169 4.76 -4.61 17.41
N LEU A 170 5.70 -5.22 16.70
CA LEU A 170 5.45 -6.47 15.98
C LEU A 170 5.83 -7.60 16.96
N GLU A 171 4.89 -8.02 17.77
CA GLU A 171 5.03 -9.25 18.54
C GLU A 171 4.79 -10.43 17.59
N LYS A 172 5.58 -11.49 17.81
CA LYS A 172 5.66 -12.67 16.95
C LYS A 172 4.43 -13.53 17.01
#